data_39bcaa2b59e38968314794813c131133
#
_entry.id   39bcaa2b59e38968314794813c131133
#
_cell.length_a   1.000
_cell.length_b   1.000
_cell.length_c   1.000
_cell.angle_alpha   90.00
_cell.angle_beta   90.00
_cell.angle_gamma   90.00
#
_symmetry.space_group_name_H-M   'P 1'
#
loop_
_entity.id
_entity.type
_entity.pdbx_description
1 polymer ?
#
loop_
_entity_poly.entity_id
_entity_poly.type
_entity_poly.pdbx_seq_one_letter_code
_entity_poly.pdbx_strand_id
1 'polypeptide(L)'
;MAEKSAKLYYSIGEVSKMFDVNTSLIRFWEKEFSILKPKKNAKGNRLFTQKDVDNLHIIYNLLKERGFTIDGAKKKMKENKSDSINEAEMLKSLKKIRSFLLDLKEEL
;
A
#
# COMPACT_ATOMS: atom_id res chain seq x y z
N MET A 1 -8.30 2.92 18.62
CA MET A 1 -8.63 4.30 18.83
C MET A 1 -9.37 4.86 17.64
N ALA A 2 -10.57 5.36 17.90
CA ALA A 2 -11.46 5.81 16.83
C ALA A 2 -10.88 6.97 16.03
N GLU A 3 -10.16 7.85 16.69
CA GLU A 3 -9.60 9.05 16.07
C GLU A 3 -8.63 8.75 14.95
N LYS A 4 -8.01 7.59 14.98
CA LYS A 4 -7.08 7.19 13.93
C LYS A 4 -7.79 6.88 12.61
N SER A 5 -9.05 6.49 12.68
CA SER A 5 -9.82 6.20 11.48
C SER A 5 -10.20 7.46 10.71
N ALA A 6 -10.11 8.62 11.35
CA ALA A 6 -10.45 9.88 10.73
C ALA A 6 -9.32 10.48 9.89
N LYS A 7 -8.14 9.89 9.92
CA LYS A 7 -7.00 10.42 9.18
C LYS A 7 -7.17 10.14 7.69
N LEU A 8 -7.28 11.21 6.92
CA LEU A 8 -7.50 11.12 5.48
C LEU A 8 -6.21 11.00 4.67
N TYR A 9 -5.12 11.56 5.20
CA TYR A 9 -3.85 11.60 4.48
C TYR A 9 -2.69 11.28 5.40
N TYR A 10 -1.66 10.70 4.81
CA TYR A 10 -0.41 10.38 5.49
C TYR A 10 0.73 11.07 4.76
N SER A 11 1.69 11.59 5.53
CA SER A 11 2.91 12.14 4.93
C SER A 11 3.83 11.01 4.50
N ILE A 12 4.82 11.34 3.64
CA ILE A 12 5.80 10.33 3.23
C ILE A 12 6.61 9.81 4.42
N GLY A 13 6.87 10.68 5.40
CA GLY A 13 7.56 10.27 6.62
C GLY A 13 6.76 9.25 7.43
N GLU A 14 5.46 9.48 7.56
CA GLU A 14 4.58 8.54 8.25
C GLU A 14 4.53 7.20 7.52
N VAL A 15 4.40 7.25 6.19
CA VAL A 15 4.35 6.05 5.37
C VAL A 15 5.64 5.26 5.47
N SER A 16 6.79 5.94 5.41
CA SER A 16 8.07 5.26 5.52
C SER A 16 8.23 4.55 6.87
N LYS A 17 7.72 5.15 7.93
CA LYS A 17 7.73 4.51 9.25
C LYS A 17 6.82 3.30 9.32
N MET A 18 5.65 3.39 8.68
CA MET A 18 4.70 2.28 8.64
C MET A 18 5.31 1.03 8.01
N PHE A 19 6.16 1.21 7.01
CA PHE A 19 6.79 0.11 6.29
C PHE A 19 8.24 -0.14 6.70
N ASP A 20 8.76 0.67 7.60
CA ASP A 20 10.16 0.58 8.06
C ASP A 20 11.13 0.63 6.88
N VAL A 21 10.94 1.62 6.02
CA VAL A 21 11.80 1.85 4.86
C VAL A 21 12.15 3.33 4.75
N ASN A 22 13.14 3.65 3.93
CA ASN A 22 13.52 5.04 3.67
C ASN A 22 12.48 5.76 2.83
N THR A 23 12.34 7.06 3.03
CA THR A 23 11.46 7.88 2.18
C THR A 23 11.89 7.82 0.72
N SER A 24 13.19 7.68 0.46
CA SER A 24 13.71 7.52 -0.90
C SER A 24 13.13 6.31 -1.61
N LEU A 25 12.94 5.22 -0.88
CA LEU A 25 12.35 4.01 -1.45
C LEU A 25 10.89 4.23 -1.80
N ILE A 26 10.14 4.92 -0.94
CA ILE A 26 8.75 5.26 -1.21
C ILE A 26 8.65 6.11 -2.49
N ARG A 27 9.52 7.11 -2.63
CA ARG A 27 9.57 7.96 -3.83
C ARG A 27 9.89 7.15 -5.07
N PHE A 28 10.81 6.19 -4.95
CA PHE A 28 11.18 5.32 -6.05
C PHE A 28 9.98 4.47 -6.48
N TRP A 29 9.27 3.89 -5.53
CA TRP A 29 8.07 3.10 -5.82
C TRP A 29 6.97 3.95 -6.45
N GLU A 30 6.80 5.18 -5.98
CA GLU A 30 5.83 6.11 -6.57
C GLU A 30 6.15 6.34 -8.06
N LYS A 31 7.42 6.47 -8.37
CA LYS A 31 7.87 6.68 -9.74
C LYS A 31 7.64 5.43 -10.61
N GLU A 32 7.91 4.25 -10.03
CA GLU A 32 7.82 3.00 -10.78
C GLU A 32 6.40 2.46 -10.90
N PHE A 33 5.56 2.70 -9.92
CA PHE A 33 4.19 2.17 -9.89
C PHE A 33 3.17 3.27 -10.11
N SER A 34 2.57 3.29 -11.29
CA SER A 34 1.61 4.34 -11.66
C SER A 34 0.32 4.32 -10.85
N ILE A 35 0.04 3.23 -10.14
CA ILE A 35 -1.14 3.17 -9.27
C ILE A 35 -0.98 4.04 -8.02
N LEU A 36 0.25 4.37 -7.67
CA LEU A 36 0.52 5.28 -6.56
C LEU A 36 0.42 6.71 -7.07
N LYS A 37 -0.63 7.40 -6.66
CA LYS A 37 -0.88 8.78 -7.10
C LYS A 37 -1.15 9.67 -5.90
N PRO A 38 -0.15 9.88 -5.05
CA PRO A 38 -0.35 10.77 -3.90
C PRO A 38 -0.59 12.19 -4.38
N LYS A 39 -1.44 12.90 -3.66
CA LYS A 39 -1.68 14.31 -3.93
C LYS A 39 -0.54 15.11 -3.34
N LYS A 40 -0.33 16.30 -3.86
CA LYS A 40 0.63 17.25 -3.30
C LYS A 40 -0.13 18.43 -2.74
N ASN A 41 0.28 18.89 -1.53
CA ASN A 41 -0.31 20.10 -0.98
C ASN A 41 0.36 21.33 -1.60
N ALA A 42 -0.05 22.51 -1.15
CA ALA A 42 0.47 23.78 -1.69
C ALA A 42 1.98 23.92 -1.49
N LYS A 43 2.54 23.25 -0.50
CA LYS A 43 3.98 23.27 -0.24
C LYS A 43 4.76 22.21 -1.01
N GLY A 44 4.08 21.43 -1.83
CA GLY A 44 4.71 20.37 -2.61
C GLY A 44 4.95 19.08 -1.85
N ASN A 45 4.43 18.95 -0.64
CA ASN A 45 4.56 17.72 0.14
C ASN A 45 3.54 16.67 -0.34
N ARG A 46 3.96 15.42 -0.36
CA ARG A 46 3.11 14.33 -0.76
C ARG A 46 2.10 13.97 0.32
N LEU A 47 0.86 13.73 -0.12
CA LEU A 47 -0.22 13.30 0.77
C LEU A 47 -0.74 11.96 0.27
N PHE A 48 -0.47 10.90 1.02
CA PHE A 48 -0.88 9.55 0.66
C PHE A 48 -2.25 9.25 1.26
N THR A 49 -3.17 8.77 0.43
CA THR A 49 -4.49 8.33 0.88
C THR A 49 -4.41 6.93 1.45
N GLN A 50 -5.49 6.47 2.09
CA GLN A 50 -5.56 5.09 2.55
C GLN A 50 -5.42 4.11 1.38
N LYS A 51 -5.98 4.46 0.23
CA LYS A 51 -5.85 3.64 -0.97
C LYS A 51 -4.39 3.52 -1.41
N ASP A 52 -3.63 4.61 -1.35
CA ASP A 52 -2.21 4.58 -1.66
C ASP A 52 -1.45 3.70 -0.66
N VAL A 53 -1.81 3.78 0.61
CA VAL A 53 -1.19 2.94 1.64
C VAL A 53 -1.50 1.47 1.37
N ASP A 54 -2.73 1.15 1.01
CA ASP A 54 -3.11 -0.23 0.68
C ASP A 54 -2.32 -0.74 -0.52
N ASN A 55 -2.14 0.10 -1.55
CA ASN A 55 -1.33 -0.26 -2.71
C ASN A 55 0.13 -0.46 -2.34
N LEU A 56 0.64 0.35 -1.41
CA LEU A 56 2.00 0.18 -0.92
C LEU A 56 2.18 -1.14 -0.16
N HIS A 57 1.16 -1.58 0.58
CA HIS A 57 1.20 -2.89 1.22
C HIS A 57 1.36 -4.00 0.20
N ILE A 58 0.64 -3.91 -0.92
CA ILE A 58 0.73 -4.89 -1.99
C ILE A 58 2.13 -4.87 -2.59
N ILE A 59 2.66 -3.69 -2.89
CA ILE A 59 3.99 -3.55 -3.47
C ILE A 59 5.05 -4.10 -2.51
N TYR A 60 4.96 -3.75 -1.23
CA TYR A 60 5.89 -4.23 -0.22
C TYR A 60 5.87 -5.76 -0.14
N ASN A 61 4.67 -6.33 -0.11
CA ASN A 61 4.53 -7.78 -0.06
C ASN A 61 5.18 -8.45 -1.26
N LEU A 62 4.92 -7.94 -2.46
CA LEU A 62 5.47 -8.53 -3.67
C LEU A 62 6.99 -8.41 -3.72
N LEU A 63 7.53 -7.25 -3.40
CA LEU A 63 8.96 -6.99 -3.53
C LEU A 63 9.79 -7.53 -2.37
N LYS A 64 9.33 -7.28 -1.15
CA LYS A 64 10.12 -7.60 0.04
C LYS A 64 9.85 -8.98 0.61
N GLU A 65 8.61 -9.41 0.57
CA GLU A 65 8.24 -10.69 1.17
C GLU A 65 8.24 -11.82 0.16
N ARG A 66 7.83 -11.57 -1.08
CA ARG A 66 7.76 -12.58 -2.11
C ARG A 66 8.91 -12.53 -3.11
N GLY A 67 9.75 -11.50 -3.03
CA GLY A 67 10.95 -11.42 -3.85
C GLY A 67 10.73 -11.12 -5.32
N PHE A 68 9.61 -10.54 -5.69
CA PHE A 68 9.35 -10.13 -7.07
C PHE A 68 10.31 -9.02 -7.47
N THR A 69 10.67 -8.99 -8.76
CA THR A 69 11.34 -7.83 -9.33
C THR A 69 10.33 -6.71 -9.52
N ILE A 70 10.82 -5.48 -9.76
CA ILE A 70 9.95 -4.34 -10.05
C ILE A 70 9.05 -4.66 -11.24
N ASP A 71 9.64 -5.15 -12.32
CA ASP A 71 8.88 -5.48 -13.54
C ASP A 71 7.86 -6.58 -13.29
N GLY A 72 8.25 -7.61 -12.54
CA GLY A 72 7.35 -8.68 -12.17
C GLY A 72 6.20 -8.21 -11.31
N ALA A 73 6.47 -7.33 -10.36
CA ALA A 73 5.44 -6.76 -9.51
C ALA A 73 4.46 -5.89 -10.31
N LYS A 74 4.97 -5.06 -11.21
CA LYS A 74 4.14 -4.24 -12.10
C LYS A 74 3.20 -5.11 -12.91
N LYS A 75 3.74 -6.18 -13.48
CA LYS A 75 2.99 -7.09 -14.31
C LYS A 75 1.89 -7.78 -13.50
N LYS A 76 2.22 -8.22 -12.31
CA LYS A 76 1.26 -8.88 -11.43
C LYS A 76 0.12 -7.95 -11.06
N MET A 77 0.43 -6.73 -10.72
CA MET A 77 -0.59 -5.73 -10.35
C MET A 77 -1.44 -5.35 -11.54
N LYS A 78 -0.86 -5.26 -12.73
CA LYS A 78 -1.59 -4.93 -13.95
C LYS A 78 -2.56 -6.04 -14.32
N GLU A 79 -2.18 -7.30 -14.18
CA GLU A 79 -3.05 -8.44 -14.41
C GLU A 79 -4.27 -8.39 -13.50
N ASN A 80 -4.05 -8.12 -12.22
CA ASN A 80 -5.13 -8.03 -11.25
C ASN A 80 -6.07 -6.85 -11.55
N LYS A 81 -5.53 -5.77 -12.09
CA LYS A 81 -6.30 -4.57 -12.36
C LYS A 81 -7.13 -4.68 -13.63
N SER A 82 -6.69 -5.46 -14.60
CA SER A 82 -7.38 -5.62 -15.88
C SER A 82 -8.63 -6.49 -15.79
N ASP A 83 -8.78 -7.23 -14.70
CA ASP A 83 -9.90 -8.14 -14.47
C ASP A 83 -10.65 -7.72 -13.23
N SER A 84 -11.91 -7.30 -13.40
CA SER A 84 -12.74 -6.85 -12.30
C SER A 84 -13.01 -7.95 -11.27
N ILE A 85 -13.05 -9.20 -11.71
CA ILE A 85 -13.24 -10.34 -10.82
C ILE A 85 -12.01 -10.50 -9.93
N ASN A 86 -10.83 -10.37 -10.50
CA ASN A 86 -9.58 -10.43 -9.75
C ASN A 86 -9.46 -9.26 -8.77
N GLU A 87 -9.97 -8.09 -9.15
CA GLU A 87 -9.97 -6.94 -8.28
C GLU A 87 -10.83 -7.20 -7.04
N ALA A 88 -12.00 -7.79 -7.23
CA ALA A 88 -12.87 -8.17 -6.11
C ALA A 88 -12.20 -9.20 -5.21
N GLU A 89 -11.54 -10.19 -5.81
CA GLU A 89 -10.80 -11.21 -5.05
C GLU A 89 -9.65 -10.61 -4.27
N MET A 90 -8.95 -9.65 -4.84
CA MET A 90 -7.85 -8.98 -4.17
C MET A 90 -8.35 -8.22 -2.94
N LEU A 91 -9.49 -7.54 -3.06
CA LEU A 91 -10.10 -6.87 -1.92
C LEU A 91 -10.50 -7.86 -0.83
N LYS A 92 -11.05 -9.01 -1.21
CA LYS A 92 -11.37 -10.06 -0.26
C LYS A 92 -10.14 -10.58 0.45
N SER A 93 -9.04 -10.74 -0.28
CA SER A 93 -7.78 -11.20 0.30
C SER A 93 -7.24 -10.21 1.31
N LEU A 94 -7.30 -8.92 1.00
CA LEU A 94 -6.88 -7.88 1.92
C LEU A 94 -7.72 -7.88 3.19
N LYS A 95 -9.03 -8.06 3.05
CA LYS A 95 -9.92 -8.15 4.21
C LYS A 95 -9.61 -9.38 5.05
N LYS A 96 -9.33 -10.51 4.42
CA LYS A 96 -8.97 -11.73 5.14
C LYS A 96 -7.67 -11.56 5.89
N ILE A 97 -6.69 -10.93 5.31
CA ILE A 97 -5.41 -10.66 5.96
C ILE A 97 -5.62 -9.77 7.17
N ARG A 98 -6.42 -8.73 7.03
CA ARG A 98 -6.73 -7.84 8.15
C ARG A 98 -7.43 -8.59 9.28
N SER A 99 -8.42 -9.42 8.94
CA SER A 99 -9.13 -10.22 9.93
C SER A 99 -8.20 -11.18 10.63
N PHE A 100 -7.35 -11.85 9.88
CA PHE A 100 -6.38 -12.78 10.42
C PHE A 100 -5.45 -12.09 11.41
N LEU A 101 -4.94 -10.92 11.05
CA LEU A 101 -4.04 -10.16 11.92
C LEU A 101 -4.76 -9.69 13.18
N LEU A 102 -6.02 -9.30 13.06
CA LEU A 102 -6.83 -8.91 14.22
C LEU A 102 -7.05 -10.09 15.16
N ASP A 103 -7.38 -11.25 14.59
CA ASP A 103 -7.58 -12.46 15.37
C ASP A 103 -6.31 -12.85 16.12
N LEU A 104 -5.16 -12.79 15.46
CA LEU A 104 -3.89 -13.05 16.11
C LEU A 104 -3.63 -12.08 17.25
N LYS A 105 -3.97 -10.83 17.04
CA LYS A 105 -3.79 -9.81 18.07
C LYS A 105 -4.67 -10.08 19.29
N GLU A 106 -5.88 -10.56 19.07
CA GLU A 106 -6.80 -10.88 20.17
C GLU A 106 -6.34 -12.10 20.96
N GLU A 107 -5.73 -13.07 20.30
CA GLU A 107 -5.23 -14.27 20.96
C GLU A 107 -3.98 -13.99 21.78
N LEU A 108 -3.28 -12.94 21.49
CA LEU A 108 -2.08 -12.57 22.24
C LEU A 108 -2.44 -11.75 23.46
#